data_bf87d17a9a672ac9e2ecee21273b4969
#
_entry.id   bf87d17a9a672ac9e2ecee21273b4969
#
_cell.length_a   1.000
_cell.length_b   1.000
_cell.length_c   1.000
_cell.angle_alpha   90.00
_cell.angle_beta   90.00
_cell.angle_gamma   90.00
#
_symmetry.space_group_name_H-M   'P 1'
#
loop_
_entity.id
_entity.type
_entity.pdbx_description
1 polymer ?
#
loop_
_entity_poly.entity_id
_entity_poly.type
_entity_poly.pdbx_seq_one_letter_code
_entity_poly.pdbx_strand_id
1 'polypeptide(L)'
;MYQGEELGLPEVLDIPVEFLVDPQGIQSGDPAKGRDGCRVPLPWSEEAPVYGFGPRGSTASWLPAPAAWGERSVAAESGDPGSMLELYRSALALRRQQPELGAETDDTALVWLPAPAGVLAFRRGNGFVCTVNTGSEPATVPVPGTLLLASAEVSVAPGGATLPADSAAWWRI
;
A
#
# COMPACT_ATOMS: atom_id res chain seq x y z
N MET A 1 1.17 -7.08 -6.78
CA MET A 1 0.15 -6.72 -5.77
C MET A 1 -0.42 -8.01 -5.23
N TYR A 2 -0.35 -8.23 -3.95
CA TYR A 2 -0.96 -9.36 -3.25
C TYR A 2 -2.28 -8.91 -2.61
N GLN A 3 -3.19 -9.87 -2.35
CA GLN A 3 -4.49 -9.54 -1.74
C GLN A 3 -4.30 -8.88 -0.37
N GLY A 4 -5.03 -7.80 -0.11
CA GLY A 4 -5.00 -7.06 1.15
C GLY A 4 -4.01 -5.90 1.19
N GLU A 5 -3.02 -5.83 0.28
CA GLU A 5 -2.13 -4.66 0.17
C GLU A 5 -2.94 -3.39 -0.11
N GLU A 6 -3.94 -3.49 -0.98
CA GLU A 6 -4.83 -2.39 -1.36
C GLU A 6 -5.71 -1.86 -0.22
N LEU A 7 -5.83 -2.62 0.86
CA LEU A 7 -6.55 -2.22 2.08
C LEU A 7 -5.58 -1.97 3.25
N GLY A 8 -4.27 -2.06 3.01
CA GLY A 8 -3.27 -1.94 4.07
C GLY A 8 -3.44 -2.97 5.20
N LEU A 9 -3.91 -4.17 4.87
CA LEU A 9 -4.12 -5.23 5.85
C LEU A 9 -2.79 -5.82 6.32
N PRO A 10 -2.55 -5.90 7.62
CA PRO A 10 -1.40 -6.60 8.16
C PRO A 10 -1.59 -8.12 8.03
N GLU A 11 -0.47 -8.86 7.99
CA GLU A 11 -0.49 -10.30 8.14
C GLU A 11 -1.02 -10.71 9.52
N VAL A 12 -1.85 -11.75 9.57
CA VAL A 12 -2.41 -12.28 10.82
C VAL A 12 -1.49 -13.36 11.38
N LEU A 13 -0.75 -13.03 12.43
CA LEU A 13 0.27 -13.92 13.01
C LEU A 13 -0.23 -14.77 14.20
N ASP A 14 -1.45 -14.54 14.65
CA ASP A 14 -2.04 -15.15 15.85
C ASP A 14 -3.24 -16.05 15.55
N ILE A 15 -3.28 -16.63 14.35
CA ILE A 15 -4.34 -17.59 13.98
C ILE A 15 -4.27 -18.78 14.93
N PRO A 16 -5.40 -19.18 15.61
CA PRO A 16 -5.42 -20.37 16.44
C PRO A 16 -5.03 -21.63 15.65
N VAL A 17 -4.24 -22.50 16.26
CA VAL A 17 -3.62 -23.66 15.58
C VAL A 17 -4.65 -24.58 14.92
N GLU A 18 -5.85 -24.69 15.49
CA GLU A 18 -6.97 -25.47 14.96
C GLU A 18 -7.53 -24.95 13.63
N PHE A 19 -7.24 -23.70 13.27
CA PHE A 19 -7.63 -23.12 11.99
C PHE A 19 -6.53 -23.16 10.92
N LEU A 20 -5.31 -23.60 11.29
CA LEU A 20 -4.21 -23.65 10.34
C LEU A 20 -4.48 -24.69 9.26
N VAL A 21 -4.20 -24.32 8.00
CA VAL A 21 -4.31 -25.18 6.83
C VAL A 21 -2.97 -25.30 6.07
N ASP A 22 -2.05 -24.37 6.25
CA ASP A 22 -0.72 -24.46 5.66
C ASP A 22 0.10 -25.55 6.37
N PRO A 23 0.66 -26.55 5.63
CA PRO A 23 1.42 -27.64 6.22
C PRO A 23 2.58 -27.19 7.11
N GLN A 24 3.24 -26.08 6.80
CA GLN A 24 4.36 -25.59 7.59
C GLN A 24 3.89 -25.05 8.95
N GLY A 25 2.77 -24.33 8.97
CA GLY A 25 2.13 -23.87 10.21
C GLY A 25 1.68 -25.05 11.08
N ILE A 26 0.99 -26.03 10.48
CA ILE A 26 0.50 -27.22 11.16
C ILE A 26 1.65 -28.04 11.78
N GLN A 27 2.70 -28.34 10.99
CA GLN A 27 3.82 -29.16 11.45
C GLN A 27 4.66 -28.50 12.56
N SER A 28 4.77 -27.18 12.50
CA SER A 28 5.53 -26.42 13.51
C SER A 28 4.69 -26.03 14.73
N GLY A 29 3.36 -26.07 14.63
CA GLY A 29 2.45 -25.49 15.64
C GLY A 29 2.58 -23.97 15.77
N ASP A 30 3.14 -23.30 14.78
CA ASP A 30 3.44 -21.87 14.77
C ASP A 30 2.83 -21.22 13.54
N PRO A 31 1.76 -20.41 13.67
CA PRO A 31 1.09 -19.78 12.55
C PRO A 31 2.01 -18.85 11.75
N ALA A 32 3.00 -18.23 12.39
CA ALA A 32 3.95 -17.35 11.72
C ALA A 32 4.91 -18.07 10.74
N LYS A 33 5.00 -19.39 10.78
CA LYS A 33 5.79 -20.19 9.84
C LYS A 33 5.01 -20.65 8.61
N GLY A 34 3.68 -20.55 8.67
CA GLY A 34 2.80 -20.81 7.54
C GLY A 34 2.52 -19.55 6.72
N ARG A 35 1.65 -19.67 5.74
CA ARG A 35 1.16 -18.57 4.91
C ARG A 35 -0.33 -18.28 5.12
N ASP A 36 -0.93 -18.86 6.14
CA ASP A 36 -2.36 -18.69 6.42
C ASP A 36 -2.67 -17.23 6.77
N GLY A 37 -1.75 -16.56 7.48
CA GLY A 37 -1.91 -15.17 7.89
C GLY A 37 -2.08 -14.17 6.75
N CYS A 38 -1.51 -14.43 5.58
CA CYS A 38 -1.69 -13.61 4.39
C CYS A 38 -2.80 -14.12 3.45
N ARG A 39 -3.56 -15.15 3.87
CA ARG A 39 -4.65 -15.75 3.09
C ARG A 39 -6.02 -15.61 3.74
N VAL A 40 -6.09 -14.88 4.85
CA VAL A 40 -7.37 -14.56 5.50
C VAL A 40 -8.28 -13.85 4.50
N PRO A 41 -9.57 -14.25 4.40
CA PRO A 41 -10.50 -13.64 3.46
C PRO A 41 -10.60 -12.13 3.58
N LEU A 42 -10.63 -11.43 2.43
CA LEU A 42 -10.71 -9.97 2.39
C LEU A 42 -12.01 -9.46 2.99
N PRO A 43 -11.98 -8.39 3.80
CA PRO A 43 -13.18 -7.74 4.32
C PRO A 43 -13.82 -6.85 3.24
N TRP A 44 -15.05 -7.18 2.83
CA TRP A 44 -15.85 -6.40 1.89
C TRP A 44 -16.79 -5.43 2.59
N SER A 45 -17.23 -5.77 3.82
CA SER A 45 -18.09 -4.93 4.66
C SER A 45 -17.62 -4.91 6.09
N GLU A 46 -18.18 -4.02 6.91
CA GLU A 46 -17.85 -3.90 8.33
C GLU A 46 -18.50 -5.00 9.21
N GLU A 47 -19.40 -5.79 8.64
CA GLU A 47 -20.22 -6.76 9.39
C GLU A 47 -19.47 -8.06 9.71
N ALA A 48 -19.10 -8.22 10.97
CA ALA A 48 -18.51 -9.45 11.50
C ALA A 48 -19.52 -10.63 11.46
N PRO A 49 -19.06 -11.88 11.50
CA PRO A 49 -17.66 -12.31 11.57
C PRO A 49 -16.98 -12.53 10.21
N VAL A 50 -17.73 -12.48 9.09
CA VAL A 50 -17.23 -12.81 7.76
C VAL A 50 -16.96 -11.59 6.89
N TYR A 51 -17.26 -10.41 7.38
CA TYR A 51 -17.00 -9.12 6.71
C TYR A 51 -17.43 -9.09 5.23
N GLY A 52 -18.60 -9.66 4.95
CA GLY A 52 -19.13 -9.73 3.59
C GLY A 52 -18.45 -10.76 2.67
N PHE A 53 -17.51 -11.56 3.17
CA PHE A 53 -16.89 -12.62 2.39
C PHE A 53 -17.76 -13.88 2.39
N GLY A 54 -18.13 -14.36 1.21
CA GLY A 54 -18.96 -15.55 1.03
C GLY A 54 -20.44 -15.26 0.81
N PRO A 55 -21.30 -16.30 0.71
CA PRO A 55 -22.72 -16.15 0.50
C PRO A 55 -23.42 -15.38 1.62
N ARG A 56 -24.52 -14.71 1.30
CA ARG A 56 -25.32 -14.00 2.31
C ARG A 56 -25.76 -14.95 3.44
N GLY A 57 -25.53 -14.54 4.69
CA GLY A 57 -25.85 -15.34 5.88
C GLY A 57 -24.73 -16.29 6.32
N SER A 58 -23.57 -16.25 5.70
CA SER A 58 -22.40 -16.95 6.21
C SER A 58 -22.04 -16.47 7.61
N THR A 59 -21.75 -17.42 8.51
CA THR A 59 -21.41 -17.15 9.92
C THR A 59 -19.95 -17.46 10.25
N ALA A 60 -19.22 -18.03 9.31
CA ALA A 60 -17.79 -18.34 9.47
C ALA A 60 -17.10 -18.32 8.12
N SER A 61 -15.84 -17.95 8.11
CA SER A 61 -14.89 -18.14 7.02
C SER A 61 -13.90 -19.27 7.36
N TRP A 62 -13.15 -19.74 6.39
CA TRP A 62 -12.16 -20.81 6.56
C TRP A 62 -10.96 -20.41 7.42
N LEU A 63 -10.64 -19.12 7.49
CA LEU A 63 -9.70 -18.54 8.44
C LEU A 63 -10.40 -17.38 9.17
N PRO A 64 -10.17 -17.22 10.49
CA PRO A 64 -10.76 -16.13 11.25
C PRO A 64 -10.13 -14.79 10.86
N ALA A 65 -10.96 -13.78 10.59
CA ALA A 65 -10.50 -12.42 10.36
C ALA A 65 -10.42 -11.63 11.67
N PRO A 66 -9.38 -10.80 11.88
CA PRO A 66 -9.31 -9.92 13.05
C PRO A 66 -10.47 -8.93 13.11
N ALA A 67 -10.92 -8.61 14.32
CA ALA A 67 -12.05 -7.69 14.52
C ALA A 67 -11.82 -6.30 13.94
N ALA A 68 -10.58 -5.82 13.94
CA ALA A 68 -10.19 -4.52 13.39
C ALA A 68 -10.31 -4.44 11.85
N TRP A 69 -10.47 -5.57 11.15
CA TRP A 69 -10.55 -5.56 9.69
C TRP A 69 -11.84 -4.98 9.14
N GLY A 70 -12.90 -4.88 9.95
CA GLY A 70 -14.12 -4.17 9.57
C GLY A 70 -13.85 -2.72 9.16
N GLU A 71 -13.03 -2.01 9.94
CA GLU A 71 -12.63 -0.62 9.69
C GLU A 71 -11.73 -0.44 8.45
N ARG A 72 -11.16 -1.53 7.97
CA ARG A 72 -10.34 -1.60 6.74
C ARG A 72 -11.03 -2.37 5.62
N SER A 73 -12.35 -2.51 5.71
CA SER A 73 -13.11 -3.17 4.66
C SER A 73 -13.20 -2.29 3.40
N VAL A 74 -13.46 -2.93 2.26
CA VAL A 74 -13.71 -2.21 1.00
C VAL A 74 -14.81 -1.17 1.17
N ALA A 75 -15.87 -1.48 1.96
CA ALA A 75 -16.95 -0.55 2.21
C ALA A 75 -16.50 0.66 3.03
N ALA A 76 -15.71 0.44 4.09
CA ALA A 76 -15.21 1.51 4.96
C ALA A 76 -14.23 2.44 4.22
N GLU A 77 -13.34 1.88 3.40
CA GLU A 77 -12.30 2.64 2.71
C GLU A 77 -12.76 3.30 1.41
N SER A 78 -13.84 2.83 0.80
CA SER A 78 -14.32 3.37 -0.48
C SER A 78 -14.81 4.81 -0.34
N GLY A 79 -14.18 5.73 -1.08
CA GLY A 79 -14.52 7.15 -1.08
C GLY A 79 -13.85 7.96 0.04
N ASP A 80 -13.07 7.34 0.90
CA ASP A 80 -12.20 8.04 1.85
C ASP A 80 -10.85 8.36 1.20
N PRO A 81 -10.56 9.65 0.88
CA PRO A 81 -9.30 10.04 0.23
C PRO A 81 -8.04 9.71 1.04
N GLY A 82 -8.16 9.49 2.35
CA GLY A 82 -7.07 9.11 3.24
C GLY A 82 -6.82 7.61 3.31
N SER A 83 -7.68 6.80 2.69
CA SER A 83 -7.59 5.34 2.76
C SER A 83 -6.51 4.75 1.83
N MET A 84 -6.05 3.55 2.18
CA MET A 84 -5.12 2.80 1.34
C MET A 84 -5.76 2.41 0.00
N LEU A 85 -7.05 2.05 0.01
CA LEU A 85 -7.79 1.70 -1.20
C LEU A 85 -7.81 2.84 -2.23
N GLU A 86 -8.09 4.06 -1.79
CA GLU A 86 -8.12 5.21 -2.70
C GLU A 86 -6.71 5.64 -3.15
N LEU A 87 -5.69 5.45 -2.30
CA LEU A 87 -4.30 5.61 -2.72
C LEU A 87 -3.94 4.63 -3.85
N TYR A 88 -4.27 3.34 -3.71
CA TYR A 88 -4.02 2.33 -4.75
C TYR A 88 -4.80 2.61 -6.03
N ARG A 89 -6.08 2.99 -5.93
CA ARG A 89 -6.90 3.38 -7.09
C ARG A 89 -6.28 4.55 -7.85
N SER A 90 -5.87 5.59 -7.13
CA SER A 90 -5.24 6.79 -7.68
C SER A 90 -3.89 6.48 -8.32
N ALA A 91 -3.04 5.70 -7.63
CA ALA A 91 -1.74 5.30 -8.16
C ALA A 91 -1.87 4.48 -9.45
N LEU A 92 -2.77 3.50 -9.49
CA LEU A 92 -3.02 2.68 -10.68
C LEU A 92 -3.63 3.47 -11.84
N ALA A 93 -4.49 4.44 -11.53
CA ALA A 93 -5.05 5.34 -12.55
C ALA A 93 -3.96 6.25 -13.13
N LEU A 94 -3.15 6.89 -12.30
CA LEU A 94 -2.02 7.70 -12.73
C LEU A 94 -1.00 6.90 -13.53
N ARG A 95 -0.66 5.68 -13.08
CA ARG A 95 0.26 4.79 -13.81
C ARG A 95 -0.20 4.53 -15.24
N ARG A 96 -1.51 4.40 -15.48
CA ARG A 96 -2.07 4.23 -16.84
C ARG A 96 -2.05 5.50 -17.67
N GLN A 97 -2.12 6.66 -17.02
CA GLN A 97 -2.16 7.98 -17.67
C GLN A 97 -0.78 8.56 -17.94
N GLN A 98 0.27 8.11 -17.22
CA GLN A 98 1.63 8.59 -17.35
C GLN A 98 2.42 7.66 -18.28
N PRO A 99 2.78 8.08 -19.51
CA PRO A 99 3.55 7.24 -20.43
C PRO A 99 4.88 6.76 -19.82
N GLU A 100 5.50 7.59 -18.99
CA GLU A 100 6.76 7.31 -18.31
C GLU A 100 6.67 6.13 -17.33
N LEU A 101 5.48 5.79 -16.85
CA LEU A 101 5.22 4.66 -15.96
C LEU A 101 4.82 3.38 -16.71
N GLY A 102 4.77 3.42 -18.02
CA GLY A 102 4.54 2.27 -18.91
C GLY A 102 5.76 1.35 -19.06
N ALA A 103 5.84 0.68 -20.22
CA ALA A 103 7.00 -0.15 -20.54
C ALA A 103 8.28 0.70 -20.59
N GLU A 104 9.38 0.11 -20.13
CA GLU A 104 10.68 0.77 -20.21
C GLU A 104 11.15 0.83 -21.66
N THR A 105 11.53 2.03 -22.09
CA THR A 105 12.17 2.34 -23.36
C THR A 105 13.35 3.25 -23.07
N ASP A 106 14.19 3.54 -24.06
CA ASP A 106 15.31 4.49 -23.89
C ASP A 106 14.80 5.86 -23.42
N ASP A 107 13.61 6.28 -23.87
CA ASP A 107 12.99 7.55 -23.50
C ASP A 107 12.35 7.53 -22.09
N THR A 108 12.11 6.35 -21.51
CA THR A 108 11.50 6.17 -20.18
C THR A 108 12.43 5.48 -19.18
N ALA A 109 13.73 5.38 -19.50
CA ALA A 109 14.73 4.79 -18.62
C ALA A 109 14.77 5.50 -17.25
N LEU A 110 15.00 4.71 -16.19
CA LEU A 110 15.14 5.22 -14.86
C LEU A 110 16.51 5.89 -14.67
N VAL A 111 16.50 7.10 -14.15
CA VAL A 111 17.70 7.87 -13.81
C VAL A 111 17.63 8.28 -12.35
N TRP A 112 18.62 7.86 -11.57
CA TRP A 112 18.75 8.29 -10.17
C TRP A 112 19.11 9.75 -10.08
N LEU A 113 18.50 10.46 -9.14
CA LEU A 113 18.74 11.87 -8.86
C LEU A 113 19.47 12.02 -7.51
N PRO A 114 20.29 13.07 -7.34
CA PRO A 114 20.85 13.40 -6.04
C PRO A 114 19.73 13.66 -5.02
N ALA A 115 19.89 13.09 -3.82
CA ALA A 115 18.92 13.24 -2.73
C ALA A 115 19.65 13.21 -1.37
N PRO A 116 19.04 13.73 -0.29
CA PRO A 116 19.57 13.62 1.06
C PRO A 116 19.70 12.15 1.52
N ALA A 117 20.47 11.90 2.55
CA ALA A 117 20.56 10.59 3.17
C ALA A 117 19.17 10.11 3.63
N GLY A 118 18.84 8.84 3.39
CA GLY A 118 17.53 8.26 3.68
C GLY A 118 16.44 8.59 2.65
N VAL A 119 16.74 9.37 1.62
CA VAL A 119 15.80 9.66 0.54
C VAL A 119 16.27 9.02 -0.76
N LEU A 120 15.34 8.38 -1.45
CA LEU A 120 15.51 7.93 -2.83
C LEU A 120 14.79 8.92 -3.75
N ALA A 121 15.45 9.33 -4.81
CA ALA A 121 14.84 10.14 -5.85
C ALA A 121 15.24 9.60 -7.22
N PHE A 122 14.27 9.45 -8.12
CA PHE A 122 14.53 9.03 -9.47
C PHE A 122 13.57 9.69 -10.46
N ARG A 123 14.05 9.87 -11.66
CA ARG A 123 13.27 10.33 -12.82
C ARG A 123 13.02 9.16 -13.76
N ARG A 124 11.84 9.14 -14.37
CA ARG A 124 11.56 8.30 -15.55
C ARG A 124 11.12 9.20 -16.69
N GLY A 125 11.76 9.00 -17.84
CA GLY A 125 11.55 9.89 -18.98
C GLY A 125 11.84 11.36 -18.66
N ASN A 126 11.11 12.26 -19.30
CA ASN A 126 11.24 13.70 -19.10
C ASN A 126 10.08 14.33 -18.34
N GLY A 127 9.07 13.53 -17.95
CA GLY A 127 7.84 14.04 -17.37
C GLY A 127 7.54 13.56 -15.94
N PHE A 128 8.29 12.59 -15.40
CA PHE A 128 7.97 11.97 -14.12
C PHE A 128 9.16 11.90 -13.17
N VAL A 129 8.93 12.29 -11.90
CA VAL A 129 9.87 12.10 -10.79
C VAL A 129 9.15 11.39 -9.64
N CYS A 130 9.85 10.48 -8.98
CA CYS A 130 9.44 9.88 -7.71
C CYS A 130 10.46 10.25 -6.64
N THR A 131 9.97 10.62 -5.46
CA THR A 131 10.78 10.83 -4.25
C THR A 131 10.22 9.95 -3.13
N VAL A 132 11.10 9.26 -2.40
CA VAL A 132 10.72 8.35 -1.31
C VAL A 132 11.59 8.67 -0.10
N ASN A 133 10.98 9.02 1.00
CA ASN A 133 11.67 9.12 2.29
C ASN A 133 11.55 7.76 3.00
N THR A 134 12.68 7.07 3.15
CA THR A 134 12.80 5.79 3.87
C THR A 134 13.35 5.98 5.29
N GLY A 135 13.56 7.23 5.69
CA GLY A 135 14.04 7.57 7.03
C GLY A 135 12.91 7.68 8.04
N SER A 136 13.26 7.63 9.32
CA SER A 136 12.33 7.78 10.45
C SER A 136 11.95 9.24 10.76
N GLU A 137 12.58 10.20 10.11
CA GLU A 137 12.35 11.63 10.30
C GLU A 137 11.89 12.29 9.00
N PRO A 138 11.14 13.41 9.07
CA PRO A 138 10.76 14.16 7.87
C PRO A 138 12.00 14.63 7.08
N ALA A 139 11.94 14.55 5.76
CA ALA A 139 13.02 14.96 4.88
C ALA A 139 12.55 16.04 3.89
N THR A 140 13.37 17.07 3.69
CA THR A 140 13.10 18.11 2.69
C THR A 140 13.88 17.82 1.41
N VAL A 141 13.17 17.82 0.29
CA VAL A 141 13.70 17.64 -1.06
C VAL A 141 13.41 18.87 -1.92
N PRO A 142 14.20 19.17 -2.95
CA PRO A 142 13.81 20.16 -3.96
C PRO A 142 12.46 19.77 -4.57
N VAL A 143 11.58 20.75 -4.83
CA VAL A 143 10.31 20.52 -5.54
C VAL A 143 10.63 20.27 -7.01
N PRO A 144 10.45 19.03 -7.53
CA PRO A 144 10.81 18.76 -8.92
C PRO A 144 9.77 19.27 -9.92
N GLY A 145 8.53 19.51 -9.46
CA GLY A 145 7.44 19.92 -10.33
C GLY A 145 6.10 19.95 -9.60
N THR A 146 5.03 19.59 -10.30
CA THR A 146 3.67 19.52 -9.74
C THR A 146 3.45 18.19 -9.04
N LEU A 147 2.99 18.21 -7.79
CA LEU A 147 2.61 16.99 -7.05
C LEU A 147 1.43 16.30 -7.75
N LEU A 148 1.60 15.02 -8.07
CA LEU A 148 0.56 14.16 -8.67
C LEU A 148 -0.13 13.29 -7.62
N LEU A 149 0.66 12.69 -6.74
CA LEU A 149 0.20 11.76 -5.69
C LEU A 149 1.23 11.71 -4.57
N ALA A 150 0.77 11.52 -3.36
CA ALA A 150 1.64 11.20 -2.22
C ALA A 150 0.97 10.17 -1.32
N SER A 151 1.78 9.34 -0.65
CA SER A 151 1.31 8.34 0.32
C SER A 151 1.01 8.92 1.69
N ALA A 152 1.38 10.19 1.94
CA ALA A 152 1.11 10.96 3.15
C ALA A 152 1.05 12.45 2.80
N GLU A 153 0.64 13.29 3.73
CA GLU A 153 0.57 14.73 3.50
C GLU A 153 1.96 15.33 3.27
N VAL A 154 2.19 15.87 2.09
CA VAL A 154 3.44 16.54 1.70
C VAL A 154 3.26 18.05 1.77
N SER A 155 4.09 18.73 2.57
CA SER A 155 4.13 20.18 2.66
C SER A 155 5.04 20.74 1.57
N VAL A 156 4.50 21.63 0.71
CA VAL A 156 5.27 22.30 -0.34
C VAL A 156 5.44 23.79 0.03
N ALA A 157 6.69 24.24 0.08
CA ALA A 157 7.06 25.61 0.41
C ALA A 157 8.15 26.14 -0.55
N PRO A 158 8.46 27.46 -0.55
CA PRO A 158 9.50 28.02 -1.43
C PRO A 158 10.90 27.38 -1.29
N GLY A 159 11.17 26.73 -0.15
CA GLY A 159 12.47 26.04 0.11
C GLY A 159 12.51 24.58 -0.30
N GLY A 160 11.40 23.98 -0.67
CA GLY A 160 11.32 22.56 -1.01
C GLY A 160 10.01 21.90 -0.62
N ALA A 161 9.94 20.61 -0.82
CA ALA A 161 8.85 19.75 -0.36
C ALA A 161 9.33 18.92 0.83
N THR A 162 8.56 18.89 1.91
CA THR A 162 8.83 18.07 3.09
C THR A 162 7.98 16.80 3.04
N LEU A 163 8.66 15.67 2.94
CA LEU A 163 8.07 14.34 2.97
C LEU A 163 8.13 13.82 4.42
N PRO A 164 7.01 13.38 5.01
CA PRO A 164 7.03 12.66 6.28
C PRO A 164 7.94 11.41 6.24
N ALA A 165 8.23 10.83 7.40
CA ALA A 165 8.86 9.52 7.49
C ALA A 165 8.05 8.47 6.69
N ASP A 166 8.73 7.48 6.13
CA ASP A 166 8.12 6.33 5.42
C ASP A 166 7.08 6.73 4.37
N SER A 167 7.37 7.79 3.59
CA SER A 167 6.44 8.32 2.60
C SER A 167 7.04 8.46 1.21
N ALA A 168 6.17 8.49 0.21
CA ALA A 168 6.53 8.67 -1.18
C ALA A 168 5.67 9.74 -1.86
N ALA A 169 6.26 10.44 -2.83
CA ALA A 169 5.55 11.41 -3.64
C ALA A 169 5.92 11.28 -5.13
N TRP A 170 4.93 11.43 -5.99
CA TRP A 170 5.03 11.43 -7.44
C TRP A 170 4.82 12.83 -7.97
N TRP A 171 5.67 13.22 -8.91
CA TRP A 171 5.71 14.57 -9.45
C TRP A 171 5.69 14.56 -10.96
N ARG A 172 5.04 15.55 -11.56
CA ARG A 172 5.16 15.89 -12.97
C ARG A 172 6.14 17.07 -13.13
N ILE A 173 7.13 16.90 -13.99
CA ILE A 173 8.11 17.94 -14.37
C ILE A 173 7.85 18.44 -15.78
#